data_bca6cfd6893df39fef0fcdc0026130e4
#
_entry.id   bca6cfd6893df39fef0fcdc0026130e4
#
_cell.length_a   1.000
_cell.length_b   1.000
_cell.length_c   1.000
_cell.angle_alpha   90.00
_cell.angle_beta   90.00
_cell.angle_gamma   90.00
#
_symmetry.space_group_name_H-M   'P 1'
#
loop_
_entity.id
_entity.type
_entity.pdbx_description
1 polymer ?
#
loop_
_entity_poly.entity_id
_entity_poly.type
_entity_poly.pdbx_seq_one_letter_code
_entity_poly.pdbx_strand_id
1 'polypeptide(L)'
;YPRDNTPGCTSEACDFRDNFGRISDKSWIVVGVSTDSAKSHQNFISKHQLPFDLIVDEEAELHSLYGTWREKSMYGKTYMGTLRSTFAISPDGTLAWVGYKVKTKGHVDQVLQDLGIE
;
A
#
# COMPACT_ATOMS: atom_id res chain seq x y z
N TYR A 1 2.05 -3.40 0.27
CA TYR A 1 2.53 -3.42 1.65
C TYR A 1 2.90 -4.85 2.07
N PRO A 2 3.81 -5.00 3.03
CA PRO A 2 4.32 -6.34 3.38
C PRO A 2 3.30 -7.33 3.92
N ARG A 3 2.44 -6.93 4.87
CA ARG A 3 1.57 -7.91 5.53
C ARG A 3 0.44 -7.27 6.32
N ASP A 4 -0.78 -7.83 6.20
CA ASP A 4 -1.95 -7.43 6.98
C ASP A 4 -1.68 -7.53 8.48
N ASN A 5 -2.29 -6.64 9.25
CA ASN A 5 -2.28 -6.66 10.72
C ASN A 5 -0.90 -6.53 11.38
N THR A 6 0.13 -6.14 10.63
CA THR A 6 1.41 -5.75 11.23
C THR A 6 1.36 -4.28 11.63
N PRO A 7 2.16 -3.84 12.65
CA PRO A 7 2.07 -2.46 13.14
C PRO A 7 2.25 -1.39 12.07
N GLY A 8 3.28 -1.51 11.24
CA GLY A 8 3.55 -0.53 10.17
C GLY A 8 2.48 -0.51 9.09
N CYS A 9 2.02 -1.67 8.66
CA CYS A 9 0.98 -1.75 7.62
C CYS A 9 -0.37 -1.28 8.15
N THR A 10 -0.68 -1.55 9.42
CA THR A 10 -1.89 -1.04 10.07
C THR A 10 -1.87 0.47 10.16
N SER A 11 -0.74 1.04 10.57
CA SER A 11 -0.56 2.50 10.64
C SER A 11 -0.77 3.17 9.29
N GLU A 12 -0.15 2.63 8.24
CA GLU A 12 -0.28 3.13 6.87
C GLU A 12 -1.72 3.04 6.36
N ALA A 13 -2.36 1.88 6.55
CA ALA A 13 -3.76 1.68 6.13
C ALA A 13 -4.71 2.63 6.84
N CYS A 14 -4.53 2.83 8.14
CA CYS A 14 -5.36 3.75 8.92
C CYS A 14 -5.13 5.20 8.51
N ASP A 15 -3.91 5.58 8.14
CA ASP A 15 -3.62 6.91 7.62
C ASP A 15 -4.33 7.18 6.29
N PHE A 16 -4.35 6.20 5.40
CA PHE A 16 -5.14 6.28 4.16
C PHE A 16 -6.64 6.34 4.45
N ARG A 17 -7.13 5.53 5.41
CA ARG A 17 -8.53 5.55 5.83
C ARG A 17 -8.94 6.94 6.35
N ASP A 18 -8.12 7.52 7.21
CA ASP A 18 -8.42 8.80 7.87
C ASP A 18 -8.38 9.98 6.88
N ASN A 19 -7.70 9.80 5.75
CA ASN A 19 -7.63 10.80 4.69
C ASN A 19 -8.47 10.46 3.46
N PHE A 20 -9.27 9.40 3.54
CA PHE A 20 -9.99 8.86 2.38
C PHE A 20 -10.95 9.88 1.75
N GLY A 21 -11.64 10.69 2.56
CA GLY A 21 -12.54 11.71 2.05
C GLY A 21 -11.83 12.75 1.18
N ARG A 22 -10.65 13.21 1.61
CA ARG A 22 -9.84 14.16 0.86
C ARG A 22 -9.38 13.57 -0.46
N ILE A 23 -9.00 12.30 -0.43
CA ILE A 23 -8.52 11.57 -1.62
C ILE A 23 -9.66 11.36 -2.61
N SER A 24 -10.83 10.90 -2.14
CA SER A 24 -12.03 10.70 -2.97
C SER A 24 -12.54 11.99 -3.59
N ASP A 25 -12.48 13.10 -2.84
CA ASP A 25 -12.93 14.41 -3.33
C ASP A 25 -12.13 14.87 -4.53
N LYS A 26 -10.91 14.41 -4.69
CA LYS A 26 -10.05 14.68 -5.84
C LYS A 26 -10.12 13.57 -6.89
N SER A 27 -11.10 12.68 -6.79
CA SER A 27 -11.33 11.57 -7.71
C SER A 27 -10.21 10.52 -7.76
N TRP A 28 -9.39 10.44 -6.72
CA TRP A 28 -8.41 9.38 -6.57
C TRP A 28 -9.05 8.16 -5.89
N ILE A 29 -8.58 6.98 -6.26
CA ILE A 29 -9.00 5.71 -5.67
C ILE A 29 -7.80 5.10 -4.94
N VAL A 30 -8.03 4.62 -3.72
CA VAL A 30 -7.00 3.92 -2.95
C VAL A 30 -7.22 2.42 -3.06
N VAL A 31 -6.14 1.69 -3.33
CA VAL A 31 -6.15 0.22 -3.35
C VAL A 31 -4.90 -0.27 -2.65
N GLY A 32 -5.06 -1.18 -1.71
CA GLY A 32 -3.92 -1.84 -1.08
C GLY A 32 -3.60 -3.16 -1.78
N VAL A 33 -2.33 -3.57 -1.73
CA VAL A 33 -1.89 -4.83 -2.34
C VAL A 33 -0.88 -5.51 -1.42
N SER A 34 -1.13 -6.77 -1.10
CA SER A 34 -0.16 -7.63 -0.42
C SER A 34 -0.30 -9.07 -0.90
N THR A 35 0.61 -9.93 -0.46
CA THR A 35 0.57 -11.36 -0.78
C THR A 35 -0.32 -12.15 0.18
N ASP A 36 -1.03 -11.49 1.08
CA ASP A 36 -1.95 -12.14 2.02
C ASP A 36 -3.19 -12.71 1.30
N SER A 37 -3.85 -13.66 1.96
CA SER A 37 -5.05 -14.30 1.43
C SER A 37 -6.27 -13.37 1.45
N ALA A 38 -7.31 -13.74 0.69
CA ALA A 38 -8.59 -13.02 0.70
C ALA A 38 -9.19 -12.96 2.12
N LYS A 39 -9.09 -14.06 2.87
CA LYS A 39 -9.59 -14.10 4.25
C LYS A 39 -8.85 -13.13 5.15
N SER A 40 -7.53 -13.07 5.04
CA SER A 40 -6.70 -12.13 5.78
C SER A 40 -7.10 -10.68 5.47
N HIS A 41 -7.27 -10.36 4.19
CA HIS A 41 -7.71 -9.03 3.75
C HIS A 41 -9.08 -8.67 4.30
N GLN A 42 -10.05 -9.59 4.28
CA GLN A 42 -11.38 -9.36 4.83
C GLN A 42 -11.32 -9.05 6.32
N ASN A 43 -10.50 -9.78 7.07
CA ASN A 43 -10.31 -9.53 8.49
C ASN A 43 -9.66 -8.17 8.74
N PHE A 44 -8.68 -7.79 7.93
CA PHE A 44 -7.99 -6.51 8.05
C PHE A 44 -8.95 -5.34 7.77
N ILE A 45 -9.73 -5.43 6.69
CA ILE A 45 -10.75 -4.44 6.34
C ILE A 45 -11.77 -4.28 7.46
N SER A 46 -12.31 -5.39 7.97
CA SER A 46 -13.32 -5.37 9.04
C SER A 46 -12.78 -4.80 10.34
N LYS A 47 -11.58 -5.22 10.73
CA LYS A 47 -10.97 -4.80 12.00
C LYS A 47 -10.71 -3.31 12.05
N HIS A 48 -10.28 -2.72 10.95
CA HIS A 48 -9.90 -1.30 10.89
C HIS A 48 -10.87 -0.45 10.08
N GLN A 49 -11.99 -1.02 9.63
CA GLN A 49 -13.02 -0.31 8.86
C GLN A 49 -12.41 0.43 7.67
N LEU A 50 -11.62 -0.28 6.88
CA LEU A 50 -10.96 0.31 5.71
C LEU A 50 -11.99 0.56 4.61
N PRO A 51 -12.09 1.80 4.07
CA PRO A 51 -13.08 2.14 3.04
C PRO A 51 -12.61 1.84 1.62
N PHE A 52 -11.49 1.16 1.45
CA PHE A 52 -10.91 0.84 0.15
C PHE A 52 -10.63 -0.66 0.02
N ASP A 53 -10.47 -1.10 -1.22
CA ASP A 53 -10.25 -2.50 -1.53
C ASP A 53 -8.80 -2.92 -1.32
N LEU A 54 -8.59 -4.20 -1.01
CA LEU A 54 -7.28 -4.82 -0.92
C LEU A 54 -7.20 -5.93 -1.97
N ILE A 55 -6.17 -5.85 -2.81
CA ILE A 55 -5.92 -6.85 -3.85
C ILE A 55 -5.14 -8.03 -3.25
N VAL A 56 -5.59 -9.23 -3.58
CA VAL A 56 -4.92 -10.49 -3.24
C VAL A 56 -3.89 -10.80 -4.32
N ASP A 57 -2.61 -10.77 -3.96
CA ASP A 57 -1.50 -11.04 -4.89
C ASP A 57 -0.62 -12.17 -4.34
N GLU A 58 -1.23 -13.31 -4.03
CA GLU A 58 -0.57 -14.43 -3.33
C GLU A 58 0.65 -14.96 -4.09
N GLU A 59 0.61 -14.93 -5.43
CA GLU A 59 1.73 -15.39 -6.27
C GLU A 59 2.75 -14.28 -6.58
N ALA A 60 2.59 -13.11 -5.98
CA ALA A 60 3.47 -11.96 -6.17
C ALA A 60 3.62 -11.51 -7.63
N GLU A 61 2.62 -11.75 -8.47
CA GLU A 61 2.65 -11.36 -9.88
C GLU A 61 2.66 -9.84 -10.04
N LEU A 62 1.75 -9.17 -9.36
CA LEU A 62 1.67 -7.70 -9.38
C LEU A 62 2.90 -7.08 -8.72
N HIS A 63 3.35 -7.67 -7.62
CA HIS A 63 4.59 -7.26 -6.95
C HIS A 63 5.78 -7.32 -7.90
N SER A 64 5.91 -8.40 -8.65
CA SER A 64 7.02 -8.58 -9.59
C SER A 64 6.93 -7.57 -10.75
N LEU A 65 5.72 -7.34 -11.24
CA LEU A 65 5.48 -6.39 -12.33
C LEU A 65 5.88 -4.96 -11.94
N TYR A 66 5.61 -4.56 -10.69
CA TYR A 66 5.94 -3.23 -10.19
C TYR A 66 7.32 -3.14 -9.54
N GLY A 67 8.08 -4.23 -9.51
CA GLY A 67 9.44 -4.24 -8.96
C GLY A 67 9.50 -4.19 -7.44
N THR A 68 8.44 -4.59 -6.74
CA THR A 68 8.37 -4.55 -5.27
C THR A 68 8.62 -5.90 -4.60
N TRP A 69 8.79 -6.97 -5.38
CA TRP A 69 9.15 -8.29 -4.85
C TRP A 69 10.66 -8.41 -4.87
N ARG A 70 11.26 -8.30 -3.69
CA ARG A 70 12.71 -8.16 -3.55
C ARG A 70 13.28 -9.12 -2.53
N GLU A 71 14.57 -9.41 -2.69
CA GLU A 71 15.32 -10.15 -1.67
C GLU A 71 15.50 -9.28 -0.42
N LYS A 72 15.16 -9.85 0.73
CA LYS A 72 15.36 -9.23 2.04
C LYS A 72 16.24 -10.10 2.91
N SER A 73 16.88 -9.49 3.89
CA SER A 73 17.78 -10.18 4.83
C SER A 73 17.35 -9.91 6.26
N MET A 74 17.30 -10.98 7.08
CA MET A 74 17.02 -10.86 8.51
C MET A 74 17.79 -11.95 9.26
N TYR A 75 18.58 -11.55 10.25
CA TYR A 75 19.41 -12.47 11.05
C TYR A 75 20.28 -13.41 10.21
N GLY A 76 20.89 -12.87 9.15
CA GLY A 76 21.76 -13.65 8.26
C GLY A 76 21.04 -14.56 7.27
N LYS A 77 19.71 -14.59 7.27
CA LYS A 77 18.92 -15.35 6.31
C LYS A 77 18.33 -14.43 5.26
N THR A 78 18.30 -14.89 4.00
CA THR A 78 17.67 -14.17 2.91
C THR A 78 16.33 -14.79 2.56
N TYR A 79 15.37 -13.94 2.15
CA TYR A 79 14.05 -14.38 1.71
C TYR A 79 13.48 -13.34 0.76
N MET A 80 12.52 -13.77 -0.06
CA MET A 80 11.80 -12.84 -0.93
C MET A 80 10.65 -12.21 -0.15
N GLY A 81 10.46 -10.91 -0.31
CA GLY A 81 9.40 -10.20 0.39
C GLY A 81 9.03 -8.89 -0.29
N THR A 82 7.99 -8.25 0.23
CA THR A 82 7.47 -6.99 -0.29
C THR A 82 8.33 -5.82 0.19
N LEU A 83 8.83 -5.04 -0.75
CA LEU A 83 9.38 -3.73 -0.47
C LEU A 83 8.20 -2.75 -0.38
N ARG A 84 7.98 -2.15 0.79
CA ARG A 84 6.88 -1.20 0.99
C ARG A 84 6.99 -0.08 -0.03
N SER A 85 5.98 0.06 -0.88
CA SER A 85 6.01 1.01 -2.00
C SER A 85 4.64 1.60 -2.23
N THR A 86 4.62 2.76 -2.85
CA THR A 86 3.37 3.43 -3.22
C THR A 86 3.49 3.96 -4.64
N PHE A 87 2.42 3.82 -5.39
CA PHE A 87 2.32 4.27 -6.77
C PHE A 87 1.03 5.06 -6.93
N ALA A 88 1.11 6.23 -7.55
CA ALA A 88 -0.08 6.97 -7.96
C ALA A 88 -0.15 6.94 -9.48
N ILE A 89 -1.25 6.43 -10.01
CA ILE A 89 -1.44 6.22 -11.44
C ILE A 89 -2.49 7.20 -11.93
N SER A 90 -2.10 8.04 -12.90
CA SER A 90 -3.00 9.01 -13.52
C SER A 90 -4.04 8.32 -14.41
N PRO A 91 -5.16 8.98 -14.73
CA PRO A 91 -6.21 8.39 -15.57
C PRO A 91 -5.73 7.90 -16.93
N ASP A 92 -4.66 8.48 -17.47
CA ASP A 92 -4.06 8.07 -18.74
C ASP A 92 -3.12 6.86 -18.62
N GLY A 93 -2.96 6.31 -17.40
CA GLY A 93 -2.12 5.16 -17.14
C GLY A 93 -0.66 5.48 -16.84
N THR A 94 -0.28 6.76 -16.75
CA THR A 94 1.10 7.13 -16.40
C THR A 94 1.26 7.26 -14.89
N LEU A 95 2.49 7.07 -14.41
CA LEU A 95 2.80 7.18 -12.99
C LEU A 95 2.97 8.65 -12.60
N ALA A 96 2.06 9.14 -11.74
CA ALA A 96 2.11 10.50 -11.21
C ALA A 96 3.04 10.60 -9.99
N TRP A 97 3.19 9.52 -9.25
CA TRP A 97 4.07 9.47 -8.08
C TRP A 97 4.54 8.04 -7.86
N VAL A 98 5.80 7.88 -7.50
CA VAL A 98 6.40 6.57 -7.21
C VAL A 98 7.31 6.70 -6.01
N GLY A 99 7.14 5.80 -5.03
CA GLY A 99 8.04 5.71 -3.89
C GLY A 99 8.32 4.25 -3.56
N TYR A 100 9.57 3.85 -3.62
CA TYR A 100 10.03 2.54 -3.14
C TYR A 100 10.61 2.68 -1.75
N LYS A 101 10.52 1.61 -0.96
CA LYS A 101 11.09 1.55 0.39
C LYS A 101 10.61 2.72 1.27
N VAL A 102 9.32 3.01 1.20
CA VAL A 102 8.73 4.12 1.94
C VAL A 102 8.59 3.78 3.43
N LYS A 103 8.67 4.81 4.26
CA LYS A 103 8.42 4.69 5.70
C LYS A 103 6.96 5.02 5.98
N THR A 104 6.38 4.41 7.00
CA THR A 104 4.95 4.62 7.31
C THR A 104 4.66 5.99 7.91
N LYS A 105 5.57 6.50 8.75
CA LYS A 105 5.35 7.77 9.44
C LYS A 105 5.38 8.95 8.47
N GLY A 106 4.27 9.68 8.38
CA GLY A 106 4.15 10.86 7.53
C GLY A 106 4.07 10.56 6.04
N HIS A 107 4.03 9.28 5.65
CA HIS A 107 4.04 8.87 4.25
C HIS A 107 2.81 9.34 3.50
N VAL A 108 1.62 9.10 4.05
CA VAL A 108 0.36 9.49 3.39
C VAL A 108 0.29 11.00 3.20
N ASP A 109 0.63 11.76 4.22
CA ASP A 109 0.66 13.23 4.13
C ASP A 109 1.61 13.70 3.03
N GLN A 110 2.78 13.08 2.92
CA GLN A 110 3.77 13.42 1.89
C GLN A 110 3.23 13.14 0.49
N VAL A 111 2.61 11.98 0.28
CA VAL A 111 2.03 11.62 -1.01
C VAL A 111 0.92 12.59 -1.39
N LEU A 112 0.02 12.91 -0.46
CA LEU A 112 -1.08 13.84 -0.71
C LEU A 112 -0.55 15.23 -1.05
N GLN A 113 0.46 15.71 -0.33
CA GLN A 113 1.09 16.99 -0.61
C GLN A 113 1.70 17.01 -2.01
N ASP A 114 2.45 15.96 -2.36
CA ASP A 114 3.12 15.85 -3.67
C ASP A 114 2.12 15.76 -4.82
N LEU A 115 0.94 15.18 -4.59
CA LEU A 115 -0.14 15.10 -5.59
C LEU A 115 -1.03 16.34 -5.61
N GLY A 116 -0.82 17.30 -4.72
CA GLY A 116 -1.65 18.51 -4.64
C GLY A 116 -3.03 18.26 -4.02
N ILE A 117 -3.17 17.25 -3.20
CA ILE A 117 -4.40 16.92 -2.49
C ILE A 117 -4.37 17.61 -1.12
N GLU A 118 -5.34 18.50 -0.89
CA GLU A 118 -5.46 19.27 0.35
C GLU A 118 -6.48 18.69 1.31
#